data_78679f943c329bbf3dcd26f540888179
#
_entry.id   78679f943c329bbf3dcd26f540888179
#
_cell.length_a   1.000
_cell.length_b   1.000
_cell.length_c   1.000
_cell.angle_alpha   90.00
_cell.angle_beta   90.00
_cell.angle_gamma   90.00
#
_symmetry.space_group_name_H-M   'P 1'
#
loop_
_entity.id
_entity.type
_entity.pdbx_description
1 polymer ?
#
loop_
_entity_poly.entity_id
_entity_poly.type
_entity_poly.pdbx_seq_one_letter_code
_entity_poly.pdbx_strand_id
1 'polypeptide(L)'
;QTLAYRKEIYEKEKKSVSKTDCNNYCNRELKKDYEWLKEIDKFALTNAIYNMDVAYQKFFKEHAGYPKFKSKHDNYKSYTTNFTNGNIAVDFETGKIKLPKLKAVKARLHREYSGQIKSATVSQVSSGKYYVSILVETEHKELAHTNHNIGIDLGIKDLCITSDGKAYENLKIIKKYEKQLVKLQRQLSHKGKRSKNYYKTKKKIALCHEKIRNIRKDYLHKVSHEIISENQVIVSENLQIKN
;
A
#
# COMPACT_ATOMS: atom_id res chain seq x y z
N GLN A 1 6.73 -9.90 -19.27
CA GLN A 1 7.20 -11.15 -19.89
C GLN A 1 6.46 -12.38 -19.33
N THR A 2 6.47 -12.67 -18.02
CA THR A 2 5.81 -13.87 -17.43
C THR A 2 4.30 -13.94 -17.69
N LEU A 3 3.58 -12.80 -17.70
CA LEU A 3 2.17 -12.75 -18.08
C LEU A 3 1.97 -13.08 -19.57
N ALA A 4 2.86 -12.60 -20.44
CA ALA A 4 2.83 -12.93 -21.86
C ALA A 4 3.09 -14.42 -22.08
N TYR A 5 4.12 -14.96 -21.45
CA TYR A 5 4.44 -16.39 -21.47
C TYR A 5 3.24 -17.28 -21.07
N ARG A 6 2.57 -16.94 -19.93
CA ARG A 6 1.40 -17.69 -19.47
C ARG A 6 0.24 -17.65 -20.48
N LYS A 7 0.01 -16.51 -21.11
CA LYS A 7 -1.00 -16.37 -22.18
C LYS A 7 -0.67 -17.21 -23.42
N GLU A 8 0.57 -17.11 -23.88
CA GLU A 8 1.06 -17.80 -25.07
C GLU A 8 0.92 -19.32 -24.94
N ILE A 9 1.34 -19.90 -23.80
CA ILE A 9 1.20 -21.33 -23.55
C ILE A 9 -0.28 -21.74 -23.52
N TYR A 10 -1.14 -20.93 -22.88
CA TYR A 10 -2.57 -21.22 -22.86
C TYR A 10 -3.22 -21.15 -24.25
N GLU A 11 -2.83 -20.19 -25.08
CA GLU A 11 -3.33 -20.07 -26.46
C GLU A 11 -2.90 -21.24 -27.33
N LYS A 12 -1.64 -21.66 -27.22
CA LYS A 12 -1.06 -22.75 -28.03
C LYS A 12 -1.48 -24.15 -27.56
N GLU A 13 -1.41 -24.39 -26.27
CA GLU A 13 -1.51 -25.74 -25.71
C GLU A 13 -2.77 -25.95 -24.85
N LYS A 14 -3.57 -24.90 -24.61
CA LYS A 14 -4.72 -24.91 -23.69
C LYS A 14 -4.37 -25.38 -22.26
N LYS A 15 -3.09 -25.32 -21.89
CA LYS A 15 -2.59 -25.69 -20.55
C LYS A 15 -2.45 -24.48 -19.64
N SER A 16 -2.83 -24.67 -18.37
CA SER A 16 -2.58 -23.67 -17.35
C SER A 16 -1.14 -23.77 -16.85
N VAL A 17 -0.44 -22.64 -16.83
CA VAL A 17 0.93 -22.52 -16.29
C VAL A 17 0.86 -22.13 -14.83
N SER A 18 1.52 -22.90 -13.95
CA SER A 18 1.55 -22.60 -12.51
C SER A 18 2.44 -21.39 -12.17
N LYS A 19 2.26 -20.84 -10.96
CA LYS A 19 3.17 -19.80 -10.45
C LYS A 19 4.62 -20.28 -10.34
N THR A 20 4.82 -21.57 -10.07
CA THR A 20 6.16 -22.19 -9.98
C THR A 20 6.81 -22.24 -11.36
N ASP A 21 6.08 -22.65 -12.39
CA ASP A 21 6.59 -22.69 -13.77
C ASP A 21 6.92 -21.28 -14.27
N CYS A 22 6.09 -20.28 -13.97
CA CYS A 22 6.38 -18.88 -14.27
C CYS A 22 7.64 -18.39 -13.57
N ASN A 23 7.88 -18.81 -12.32
CA ASN A 23 9.10 -18.47 -11.58
C ASN A 23 10.32 -19.19 -12.14
N ASN A 24 10.19 -20.45 -12.55
CA ASN A 24 11.25 -21.21 -13.22
C ASN A 24 11.61 -20.58 -14.57
N TYR A 25 10.61 -20.21 -15.37
CA TYR A 25 10.81 -19.49 -16.63
C TYR A 25 11.58 -18.17 -16.40
N CYS A 26 11.19 -17.41 -15.40
CA CYS A 26 11.90 -16.17 -15.05
C CYS A 26 13.37 -16.44 -14.67
N ASN A 27 13.65 -17.48 -13.89
CA ASN A 27 14.99 -17.76 -13.40
C ASN A 27 15.89 -18.42 -14.47
N ARG A 28 15.34 -19.27 -15.34
CA ARG A 28 16.09 -20.07 -16.32
C ARG A 28 16.26 -19.37 -17.65
N GLU A 29 15.22 -18.68 -18.12
CA GLU A 29 15.19 -18.05 -19.45
C GLU A 29 15.30 -16.52 -19.36
N LEU A 30 14.36 -15.83 -18.70
CA LEU A 30 14.34 -14.37 -18.71
C LEU A 30 15.60 -13.73 -18.13
N LYS A 31 16.26 -14.38 -17.15
CA LYS A 31 17.53 -13.87 -16.60
C LYS A 31 18.71 -14.06 -17.55
N LYS A 32 18.61 -14.91 -18.57
CA LYS A 32 19.60 -14.99 -19.64
C LYS A 32 19.40 -13.86 -20.65
N ASP A 33 18.13 -13.63 -21.04
CA ASP A 33 17.78 -12.62 -22.03
C ASP A 33 17.90 -11.20 -21.49
N TYR A 34 17.67 -11.03 -20.19
CA TYR A 34 17.67 -9.73 -19.49
C TYR A 34 18.60 -9.75 -18.29
N GLU A 35 19.88 -9.51 -18.52
CA GLU A 35 20.93 -9.59 -17.47
C GLU A 35 20.66 -8.68 -16.27
N TRP A 36 20.05 -7.51 -16.48
CA TRP A 36 19.67 -6.58 -15.40
C TRP A 36 18.74 -7.20 -14.35
N LEU A 37 18.03 -8.29 -14.67
CA LEU A 37 17.20 -9.02 -13.69
C LEU A 37 18.05 -9.68 -12.59
N LYS A 38 19.35 -9.92 -12.81
CA LYS A 38 20.28 -10.47 -11.82
C LYS A 38 20.65 -9.43 -10.74
N GLU A 39 20.50 -8.14 -11.07
CA GLU A 39 20.75 -7.04 -10.13
C GLU A 39 19.57 -6.81 -9.18
N ILE A 40 18.38 -7.31 -9.54
CA ILE A 40 17.17 -7.16 -8.74
C ILE A 40 17.12 -8.24 -7.66
N ASP A 41 16.54 -7.89 -6.52
CA ASP A 41 16.27 -8.83 -5.45
C ASP A 41 15.42 -10.02 -5.92
N LYS A 42 15.87 -11.23 -5.59
CA LYS A 42 15.21 -12.49 -5.93
C LYS A 42 13.75 -12.53 -5.48
N PHE A 43 13.49 -12.11 -4.24
CA PHE A 43 12.13 -12.14 -3.69
C PHE A 43 11.23 -11.08 -4.30
N ALA A 44 11.77 -9.94 -4.71
CA ALA A 44 10.99 -8.94 -5.43
C ALA A 44 10.44 -9.49 -6.76
N LEU A 45 11.25 -10.27 -7.49
CA LEU A 45 10.83 -10.95 -8.72
C LEU A 45 9.80 -12.05 -8.43
N THR A 46 10.09 -12.93 -7.47
CA THR A 46 9.19 -14.02 -7.09
C THR A 46 7.82 -13.50 -6.62
N ASN A 47 7.80 -12.48 -5.75
CA ASN A 47 6.56 -11.88 -5.28
C ASN A 47 5.78 -11.18 -6.40
N ALA A 48 6.45 -10.58 -7.38
CA ALA A 48 5.77 -10.01 -8.55
C ALA A 48 5.06 -11.08 -9.39
N ILE A 49 5.68 -12.25 -9.55
CA ILE A 49 5.09 -13.40 -10.25
C ILE A 49 3.91 -13.99 -9.45
N TYR A 50 4.06 -14.13 -8.14
CA TYR A 50 3.00 -14.65 -7.27
C TYR A 50 1.81 -13.69 -7.19
N ASN A 51 2.04 -12.38 -7.20
CA ASN A 51 0.97 -11.39 -7.30
C ASN A 51 0.20 -11.48 -8.63
N MET A 52 0.86 -11.86 -9.73
CA MET A 52 0.19 -12.16 -10.99
C MET A 52 -0.72 -13.39 -10.84
N ASP A 53 -0.26 -14.44 -10.18
CA ASP A 53 -1.07 -15.64 -9.94
C ASP A 53 -2.29 -15.33 -9.06
N VAL A 54 -2.11 -14.55 -8.00
CA VAL A 54 -3.24 -14.06 -7.17
C VAL A 54 -4.25 -13.26 -8.00
N ALA A 55 -3.80 -12.45 -8.97
CA ALA A 55 -4.70 -11.72 -9.85
C ALA A 55 -5.52 -12.68 -10.75
N TYR A 56 -4.94 -13.78 -11.21
CA TYR A 56 -5.69 -14.84 -11.92
C TYR A 56 -6.67 -15.56 -11.02
N GLN A 57 -6.28 -15.88 -9.78
CA GLN A 57 -7.19 -16.51 -8.81
C GLN A 57 -8.41 -15.61 -8.55
N LYS A 58 -8.22 -14.32 -8.39
CA LYS A 58 -9.30 -13.35 -8.23
C LYS A 58 -10.19 -13.26 -9.46
N PHE A 59 -9.62 -13.31 -10.65
CA PHE A 59 -10.40 -13.34 -11.88
C PHE A 59 -11.33 -14.56 -11.95
N PHE A 60 -10.81 -15.76 -11.64
CA PHE A 60 -11.60 -16.99 -11.74
C PHE A 60 -12.57 -17.19 -10.57
N LYS A 61 -12.21 -16.80 -9.36
CA LYS A 61 -13.01 -17.09 -8.14
C LYS A 61 -13.88 -15.92 -7.69
N GLU A 62 -13.41 -14.69 -7.87
CA GLU A 62 -14.05 -13.48 -7.34
C GLU A 62 -14.64 -12.59 -8.44
N HIS A 63 -14.70 -13.07 -9.69
CA HIS A 63 -15.17 -12.31 -10.86
C HIS A 63 -14.49 -10.94 -11.04
N ALA A 64 -13.24 -10.82 -10.58
CA ALA A 64 -12.45 -9.63 -10.82
C ALA A 64 -12.07 -9.47 -12.29
N GLY A 65 -11.62 -8.28 -12.69
CA GLY A 65 -11.18 -8.06 -14.07
C GLY A 65 -9.95 -8.89 -14.44
N TYR A 66 -9.83 -9.23 -15.73
CA TYR A 66 -8.69 -10.01 -16.25
C TYR A 66 -7.35 -9.32 -15.96
N PRO A 67 -6.29 -10.06 -15.57
CA PRO A 67 -4.98 -9.50 -15.25
C PRO A 67 -4.40 -8.66 -16.39
N LYS A 68 -4.01 -7.42 -16.07
CA LYS A 68 -3.45 -6.46 -17.03
C LYS A 68 -1.95 -6.28 -16.82
N PHE A 69 -1.23 -5.92 -17.90
CA PHE A 69 0.16 -5.50 -17.78
C PHE A 69 0.27 -4.23 -16.94
N LYS A 70 1.21 -4.20 -16.00
CA LYS A 70 1.52 -2.98 -15.25
C LYS A 70 2.14 -1.95 -16.18
N SER A 71 1.67 -0.71 -16.08
CA SER A 71 2.20 0.42 -16.86
C SER A 71 3.36 1.09 -16.14
N LYS A 72 4.36 1.55 -16.89
CA LYS A 72 5.42 2.44 -16.40
C LYS A 72 4.85 3.76 -15.84
N HIS A 73 3.66 4.14 -16.30
CA HIS A 73 2.99 5.39 -15.92
C HIS A 73 2.08 5.27 -14.71
N ASP A 74 1.96 4.07 -14.11
CA ASP A 74 1.19 3.88 -12.88
C ASP A 74 1.77 4.75 -11.76
N ASN A 75 0.86 5.44 -11.07
CA ASN A 75 1.23 6.38 -10.02
C ASN A 75 1.67 5.70 -8.72
N TYR A 76 1.38 4.41 -8.56
CA TYR A 76 1.76 3.60 -7.41
C TYR A 76 2.69 2.48 -7.84
N LYS A 77 3.90 2.49 -7.31
CA LYS A 77 4.92 1.49 -7.59
C LYS A 77 5.36 0.85 -6.28
N SER A 78 5.38 -0.46 -6.22
CA SER A 78 5.82 -1.19 -5.04
C SER A 78 6.42 -2.53 -5.39
N TYR A 79 7.32 -2.98 -4.52
CA TYR A 79 7.79 -4.36 -4.50
C TYR A 79 7.89 -4.85 -3.06
N THR A 80 7.75 -6.15 -2.86
CA THR A 80 7.90 -6.80 -1.56
C THR A 80 9.07 -7.76 -1.61
N THR A 81 9.89 -7.74 -0.57
CA THR A 81 11.01 -8.68 -0.35
C THR A 81 10.81 -9.43 0.96
N ASN A 82 11.18 -10.71 0.99
CA ASN A 82 11.04 -11.54 2.18
C ASN A 82 12.34 -11.54 2.99
N PHE A 83 12.20 -11.66 4.30
CA PHE A 83 13.34 -11.80 5.20
C PHE A 83 13.98 -13.19 5.05
N THR A 84 15.30 -13.21 4.91
CA THR A 84 16.11 -14.44 4.89
C THR A 84 17.53 -14.07 5.30
N ASN A 85 18.07 -14.76 6.30
CA ASN A 85 19.47 -14.65 6.71
C ASN A 85 19.96 -13.19 6.92
N GLY A 86 19.18 -12.36 7.59
CA GLY A 86 19.57 -10.98 7.91
C GLY A 86 19.66 -10.02 6.70
N ASN A 87 18.99 -10.34 5.60
CA ASN A 87 18.97 -9.51 4.40
C ASN A 87 18.15 -8.21 4.56
N ILE A 88 17.29 -8.14 5.57
CA ILE A 88 16.54 -6.96 5.97
C ILE A 88 16.90 -6.62 7.41
N ALA A 89 17.30 -5.39 7.69
CA ALA A 89 17.58 -4.92 9.04
C ALA A 89 17.17 -3.45 9.18
N VAL A 90 16.76 -3.07 10.39
CA VAL A 90 16.47 -1.68 10.76
C VAL A 90 17.38 -1.30 11.91
N ASP A 91 18.11 -0.23 11.71
CA ASP A 91 18.96 0.36 12.72
C ASP A 91 18.27 1.65 13.20
N PHE A 92 17.72 1.60 14.40
CA PHE A 92 16.99 2.72 15.02
C PHE A 92 17.93 3.81 15.49
N GLU A 93 19.17 3.50 15.87
CA GLU A 93 20.16 4.45 16.35
C GLU A 93 20.64 5.36 15.21
N THR A 94 21.03 4.76 14.09
CA THR A 94 21.52 5.53 12.93
C THR A 94 20.43 5.94 11.95
N GLY A 95 19.18 5.51 12.15
CA GLY A 95 18.06 5.80 11.27
C GLY A 95 18.23 5.21 9.87
N LYS A 96 18.75 3.98 9.77
CA LYS A 96 19.02 3.31 8.48
C LYS A 96 18.25 2.01 8.34
N ILE A 97 17.89 1.70 7.12
CA ILE A 97 17.26 0.43 6.74
C ILE A 97 18.17 -0.27 5.73
N LYS A 98 18.53 -1.52 6.00
CA LYS A 98 19.19 -2.43 5.07
C LYS A 98 18.12 -3.19 4.29
N LEU A 99 18.25 -3.22 2.97
CA LEU A 99 17.37 -3.99 2.06
C LEU A 99 18.22 -4.78 1.08
N PRO A 100 17.74 -5.94 0.56
CA PRO A 100 18.45 -6.73 -0.42
C PRO A 100 18.86 -5.90 -1.64
N LYS A 101 20.08 -6.13 -2.12
CA LYS A 101 20.66 -5.44 -3.29
C LYS A 101 20.82 -3.91 -3.15
N LEU A 102 20.51 -3.34 -2.00
CA LEU A 102 20.69 -1.92 -1.73
C LEU A 102 21.71 -1.72 -0.60
N LYS A 103 22.45 -0.61 -0.66
CA LYS A 103 23.22 -0.11 0.49
C LYS A 103 22.25 0.31 1.59
N ALA A 104 22.74 0.46 2.82
CA ALA A 104 21.91 0.97 3.91
C ALA A 104 21.34 2.37 3.56
N VAL A 105 20.02 2.47 3.55
CA VAL A 105 19.26 3.67 3.16
C VAL A 105 18.85 4.43 4.40
N LYS A 106 19.13 5.75 4.45
CA LYS A 106 18.65 6.61 5.53
C LYS A 106 17.12 6.72 5.46
N ALA A 107 16.46 6.50 6.58
CA ALA A 107 15.00 6.53 6.70
C ALA A 107 14.57 7.29 7.95
N ARG A 108 13.38 7.88 7.89
CA ARG A 108 12.73 8.44 9.08
C ARG A 108 11.94 7.31 9.75
N LEU A 109 12.48 6.78 10.83
CA LEU A 109 11.84 5.77 11.65
C LEU A 109 10.92 6.48 12.66
N HIS A 110 9.71 5.97 12.83
CA HIS A 110 8.70 6.60 13.71
C HIS A 110 8.11 5.64 14.74
N ARG A 111 8.41 4.35 14.63
CA ARG A 111 7.94 3.32 15.55
C ARG A 111 9.02 2.25 15.69
N GLU A 112 9.39 1.99 16.92
CA GLU A 112 10.16 0.80 17.27
C GLU A 112 9.23 -0.42 17.32
N TYR A 113 9.79 -1.58 17.10
CA TYR A 113 9.06 -2.84 17.15
C TYR A 113 9.90 -3.90 17.88
N SER A 114 9.22 -4.83 18.50
CA SER A 114 9.78 -6.08 19.02
C SER A 114 9.30 -7.24 18.15
N GLY A 115 10.15 -8.24 17.92
CA GLY A 115 9.77 -9.43 17.16
C GLY A 115 10.57 -9.62 15.86
N GLN A 116 10.21 -10.65 15.11
CA GLN A 116 10.95 -11.09 13.94
C GLN A 116 10.43 -10.45 12.65
N ILE A 117 11.31 -9.83 11.88
CA ILE A 117 10.96 -9.34 10.53
C ILE A 117 10.59 -10.52 9.63
N LYS A 118 9.48 -10.44 8.91
CA LYS A 118 9.06 -11.43 7.89
C LYS A 118 9.24 -10.91 6.47
N SER A 119 8.93 -9.65 6.24
CA SER A 119 9.07 -9.03 4.92
C SER A 119 9.15 -7.51 5.01
N ALA A 120 9.60 -6.89 3.92
CA ALA A 120 9.54 -5.46 3.73
C ALA A 120 8.91 -5.13 2.37
N THR A 121 7.99 -4.17 2.36
CA THR A 121 7.39 -3.64 1.13
C THR A 121 7.85 -2.21 0.92
N VAL A 122 8.57 -1.97 -0.15
CA VAL A 122 8.97 -0.62 -0.58
C VAL A 122 7.94 -0.10 -1.56
N SER A 123 7.46 1.12 -1.33
CA SER A 123 6.50 1.76 -2.21
C SER A 123 6.91 3.19 -2.56
N GLN A 124 6.62 3.59 -3.80
CA GLN A 124 6.75 4.97 -4.26
C GLN A 124 5.36 5.54 -4.50
N VAL A 125 5.06 6.67 -3.90
CA VAL A 125 3.79 7.38 -4.10
C VAL A 125 3.92 8.49 -5.14
N SER A 126 2.78 8.99 -5.62
CA SER A 126 2.72 10.01 -6.68
C SER A 126 3.45 11.32 -6.35
N SER A 127 3.67 11.62 -5.07
CA SER A 127 4.48 12.76 -4.62
C SER A 127 5.99 12.57 -4.84
N GLY A 128 6.42 11.35 -5.21
CA GLY A 128 7.81 10.96 -5.39
C GLY A 128 8.51 10.51 -4.12
N LYS A 129 7.79 10.44 -2.99
CA LYS A 129 8.34 9.89 -1.74
C LYS A 129 8.34 8.38 -1.76
N TYR A 130 9.28 7.80 -1.02
CA TYR A 130 9.37 6.36 -0.79
C TYR A 130 8.98 6.04 0.65
N TYR A 131 8.29 4.93 0.81
CA TYR A 131 7.90 4.37 2.10
C TYR A 131 8.35 2.92 2.16
N VAL A 132 8.76 2.49 3.35
CA VAL A 132 9.04 1.08 3.65
C VAL A 132 8.05 0.64 4.72
N SER A 133 7.28 -0.38 4.42
CA SER A 133 6.40 -1.07 5.35
C SER A 133 7.04 -2.39 5.74
N ILE A 134 7.31 -2.60 7.02
CA ILE A 134 7.97 -3.79 7.54
C ILE A 134 6.91 -4.64 8.23
N LEU A 135 6.78 -5.89 7.81
CA LEU A 135 5.95 -6.89 8.46
C LEU A 135 6.79 -7.58 9.53
N VAL A 136 6.32 -7.49 10.76
CA VAL A 136 6.97 -8.09 11.93
C VAL A 136 5.99 -9.05 12.58
N GLU A 137 6.46 -10.22 12.97
CA GLU A 137 5.74 -11.15 13.83
C GLU A 137 6.02 -10.79 15.28
N THR A 138 4.98 -10.46 16.00
CA THR A 138 5.04 -10.09 17.42
C THR A 138 4.10 -10.98 18.23
N GLU A 139 4.36 -11.12 19.51
CA GLU A 139 3.40 -11.75 20.40
C GLU A 139 2.13 -10.89 20.50
N HIS A 140 0.99 -11.55 20.50
CA HIS A 140 -0.29 -10.87 20.73
C HIS A 140 -0.38 -10.47 22.22
N LYS A 141 -0.55 -9.18 22.45
CA LYS A 141 -0.88 -8.67 23.79
C LYS A 141 -2.38 -8.48 23.85
N GLU A 142 -3.02 -9.23 24.73
CA GLU A 142 -4.44 -9.03 25.01
C GLU A 142 -4.65 -7.63 25.60
N LEU A 143 -5.70 -6.96 25.15
CA LEU A 143 -6.14 -5.71 25.74
C LEU A 143 -6.74 -6.01 27.12
N ALA A 144 -6.60 -5.08 28.06
CA ALA A 144 -7.24 -5.21 29.36
C ALA A 144 -8.76 -5.35 29.18
N HIS A 145 -9.34 -6.31 29.92
CA HIS A 145 -10.78 -6.50 29.93
C HIS A 145 -11.46 -5.25 30.50
N THR A 146 -12.38 -4.69 29.74
CA THR A 146 -13.24 -3.58 30.18
C THR A 146 -14.67 -4.08 30.20
N ASN A 147 -15.47 -3.61 31.16
CA ASN A 147 -16.91 -3.97 31.21
C ASN A 147 -17.77 -2.97 30.40
N HIS A 148 -17.13 -2.14 29.58
CA HIS A 148 -17.81 -1.14 28.78
C HIS A 148 -18.26 -1.68 27.43
N ASN A 149 -19.53 -1.41 27.11
CA ASN A 149 -20.12 -1.70 25.80
C ASN A 149 -20.58 -0.36 25.21
N ILE A 150 -20.33 -0.14 23.92
CA ILE A 150 -20.65 1.11 23.25
C ILE A 150 -21.37 0.87 21.93
N GLY A 151 -22.41 1.64 21.68
CA GLY A 151 -23.05 1.77 20.38
C GLY A 151 -22.42 2.94 19.61
N ILE A 152 -22.20 2.77 18.31
CA ILE A 152 -21.70 3.85 17.44
C ILE A 152 -22.62 4.04 16.23
N ASP A 153 -22.99 5.30 16.00
CA ASP A 153 -23.71 5.76 14.81
C ASP A 153 -22.74 6.57 13.93
N LEU A 154 -22.63 6.19 12.65
CA LEU A 154 -21.75 6.83 11.67
C LEU A 154 -22.53 7.85 10.84
N GLY A 155 -22.12 9.12 10.86
CA GLY A 155 -22.82 10.21 10.22
C GLY A 155 -21.99 11.03 9.23
N ILE A 156 -22.67 11.90 8.50
CA ILE A 156 -22.05 12.86 7.56
C ILE A 156 -21.70 14.17 8.25
N LYS A 157 -22.53 14.62 9.20
CA LYS A 157 -22.30 15.85 9.97
C LYS A 157 -21.15 15.65 10.94
N ASP A 158 -21.29 14.67 11.79
CA ASP A 158 -20.25 14.16 12.67
C ASP A 158 -19.75 12.83 12.11
N LEU A 159 -18.48 12.51 12.37
CA LEU A 159 -17.89 11.26 11.88
C LEU A 159 -18.54 10.05 12.54
N CYS A 160 -18.76 10.17 13.86
CA CYS A 160 -19.32 9.14 14.70
C CYS A 160 -19.91 9.78 15.96
N ILE A 161 -21.07 9.30 16.39
CA ILE A 161 -21.66 9.62 17.69
C ILE A 161 -21.77 8.30 18.46
N THR A 162 -21.36 8.32 19.71
CA THR A 162 -21.39 7.14 20.58
C THR A 162 -22.60 7.16 21.51
N SER A 163 -23.03 5.99 21.99
CA SER A 163 -24.23 5.85 22.86
C SER A 163 -24.11 6.58 24.21
N ASP A 164 -22.90 6.92 24.64
CA ASP A 164 -22.61 7.74 25.81
C ASP A 164 -22.67 9.26 25.52
N GLY A 165 -23.02 9.63 24.28
CA GLY A 165 -23.21 11.02 23.86
C GLY A 165 -21.95 11.72 23.36
N LYS A 166 -20.80 11.03 23.25
CA LYS A 166 -19.58 11.61 22.69
C LYS A 166 -19.67 11.71 21.18
N ALA A 167 -19.45 12.89 20.63
CA ALA A 167 -19.44 13.15 19.19
C ALA A 167 -18.01 13.35 18.68
N TYR A 168 -17.64 12.63 17.63
CA TYR A 168 -16.38 12.82 16.91
C TYR A 168 -16.63 13.64 15.65
N GLU A 169 -16.02 14.81 15.57
CA GLU A 169 -16.25 15.76 14.49
C GLU A 169 -15.79 15.22 13.12
N ASN A 170 -16.56 15.47 12.07
CA ASN A 170 -16.11 15.27 10.71
C ASN A 170 -15.25 16.46 10.26
N LEU A 171 -13.94 16.27 10.23
CA LEU A 171 -12.94 17.33 9.96
C LEU A 171 -13.07 18.00 8.57
N LYS A 172 -13.92 17.50 7.67
CA LYS A 172 -14.17 18.04 6.30
C LYS A 172 -12.88 18.48 5.59
N ILE A 173 -11.81 17.68 5.74
CA ILE A 173 -10.42 18.01 5.33
C ILE A 173 -10.36 18.40 3.85
N ILE A 174 -11.18 17.78 3.00
CA ILE A 174 -11.22 18.11 1.57
C ILE A 174 -11.61 19.57 1.38
N LYS A 175 -12.67 20.06 2.08
CA LYS A 175 -13.09 21.46 2.01
C LYS A 175 -11.97 22.43 2.39
N LYS A 176 -11.18 22.10 3.42
CA LYS A 176 -10.04 22.91 3.86
C LYS A 176 -8.99 23.13 2.77
N TYR A 177 -8.75 22.10 1.96
CA TYR A 177 -7.72 22.14 0.90
C TYR A 177 -8.29 22.37 -0.52
N GLU A 178 -9.60 22.46 -0.67
CA GLU A 178 -10.28 22.58 -1.97
C GLU A 178 -9.78 23.77 -2.79
N LYS A 179 -9.76 24.96 -2.20
CA LYS A 179 -9.27 26.19 -2.87
C LYS A 179 -7.85 26.01 -3.41
N GLN A 180 -6.98 25.36 -2.61
CA GLN A 180 -5.59 25.09 -3.03
C GLN A 180 -5.53 24.08 -4.17
N LEU A 181 -6.32 23.00 -4.11
CA LEU A 181 -6.39 22.00 -5.18
C LEU A 181 -6.89 22.60 -6.48
N VAL A 182 -8.00 23.36 -6.45
CA VAL A 182 -8.57 24.03 -7.61
C VAL A 182 -7.54 24.99 -8.25
N LYS A 183 -6.84 25.79 -7.43
CA LYS A 183 -5.77 26.69 -7.92
C LYS A 183 -4.66 25.91 -8.63
N LEU A 184 -4.18 24.81 -8.02
CA LEU A 184 -3.12 23.99 -8.58
C LEU A 184 -3.57 23.26 -9.86
N GLN A 185 -4.81 22.80 -9.93
CA GLN A 185 -5.38 22.13 -11.09
C GLN A 185 -5.53 23.13 -12.28
N ARG A 186 -6.02 24.35 -12.02
CA ARG A 186 -6.06 25.44 -13.02
C ARG A 186 -4.65 25.76 -13.52
N GLN A 187 -3.68 25.89 -12.62
CA GLN A 187 -2.29 26.10 -13.02
C GLN A 187 -1.74 24.96 -13.88
N LEU A 188 -2.14 23.71 -13.61
CA LEU A 188 -1.70 22.55 -14.38
C LEU A 188 -2.28 22.55 -15.78
N SER A 189 -3.57 22.92 -15.95
CA SER A 189 -4.23 22.96 -17.26
C SER A 189 -3.60 23.97 -18.25
N HIS A 190 -3.05 25.07 -17.73
CA HIS A 190 -2.35 26.07 -18.54
C HIS A 190 -0.89 25.72 -18.87
N LYS A 191 -0.37 24.55 -18.43
CA LYS A 191 1.01 24.17 -18.69
C LYS A 191 1.12 23.18 -19.83
N GLY A 192 2.11 23.40 -20.70
CA GLY A 192 2.42 22.46 -21.78
C GLY A 192 2.64 21.04 -21.21
N LYS A 193 1.88 20.08 -21.74
CA LYS A 193 1.99 18.66 -21.33
C LYS A 193 3.44 18.20 -21.47
N ARG A 194 3.93 17.43 -20.49
CA ARG A 194 5.30 16.90 -20.42
C ARG A 194 6.41 17.92 -20.16
N SER A 195 6.11 19.24 -19.99
CA SER A 195 7.13 20.23 -19.63
C SER A 195 7.62 20.03 -18.17
N LYS A 196 8.83 20.52 -17.85
CA LYS A 196 9.36 20.51 -16.48
C LYS A 196 8.40 21.19 -15.50
N ASN A 197 7.76 22.29 -15.90
CA ASN A 197 6.80 23.02 -15.09
C ASN A 197 5.47 22.26 -14.90
N TYR A 198 5.04 21.48 -15.89
CA TYR A 198 3.92 20.55 -15.76
C TYR A 198 4.17 19.53 -14.66
N TYR A 199 5.32 18.84 -14.68
CA TYR A 199 5.67 17.86 -13.66
C TYR A 199 5.86 18.45 -12.26
N LYS A 200 6.44 19.67 -12.15
CA LYS A 200 6.53 20.39 -10.87
C LYS A 200 5.14 20.66 -10.28
N THR A 201 4.18 21.10 -11.10
CA THR A 201 2.82 21.37 -10.62
C THR A 201 2.08 20.09 -10.30
N LYS A 202 2.20 19.04 -11.12
CA LYS A 202 1.65 17.70 -10.83
C LYS A 202 2.15 17.15 -9.49
N LYS A 203 3.44 17.35 -9.17
CA LYS A 203 4.00 16.98 -7.87
C LYS A 203 3.38 17.78 -6.71
N LYS A 204 3.12 19.09 -6.88
CA LYS A 204 2.44 19.89 -5.84
C LYS A 204 1.02 19.40 -5.58
N ILE A 205 0.28 19.02 -6.61
CA ILE A 205 -1.06 18.42 -6.48
C ILE A 205 -0.97 17.10 -5.72
N ALA A 206 -0.03 16.22 -6.09
CA ALA A 206 0.17 14.95 -5.43
C ALA A 206 0.53 15.12 -3.93
N LEU A 207 1.36 16.08 -3.59
CA LEU A 207 1.69 16.42 -2.19
C LEU A 207 0.46 16.92 -1.41
N CYS A 208 -0.39 17.71 -2.04
CA CYS A 208 -1.64 18.18 -1.42
C CYS A 208 -2.59 17.01 -1.13
N HIS A 209 -2.80 16.11 -2.09
CA HIS A 209 -3.60 14.90 -1.88
C HIS A 209 -3.00 13.97 -0.82
N GLU A 210 -1.68 13.82 -0.80
CA GLU A 210 -0.99 13.04 0.23
C GLU A 210 -1.23 13.63 1.63
N LYS A 211 -1.14 14.94 1.77
CA LYS A 211 -1.42 15.64 3.05
C LYS A 211 -2.86 15.41 3.51
N ILE A 212 -3.84 15.57 2.62
CA ILE A 212 -5.25 15.32 2.92
C ILE A 212 -5.47 13.87 3.40
N ARG A 213 -4.90 12.91 2.67
CA ARG A 213 -4.99 11.48 3.01
C ARG A 213 -4.36 11.19 4.37
N ASN A 214 -3.18 11.74 4.64
CA ASN A 214 -2.46 11.47 5.89
C ASN A 214 -3.19 12.06 7.10
N ILE A 215 -3.72 13.28 7.01
CA ILE A 215 -4.52 13.89 8.09
C ILE A 215 -5.77 13.06 8.36
N ARG A 216 -6.48 12.63 7.31
CA ARG A 216 -7.66 11.77 7.45
C ARG A 216 -7.31 10.45 8.13
N LYS A 217 -6.24 9.81 7.66
CA LYS A 217 -5.82 8.51 8.19
C LYS A 217 -5.38 8.62 9.65
N ASP A 218 -4.62 9.64 10.02
CA ASP A 218 -4.19 9.88 11.40
C ASP A 218 -5.40 10.09 12.33
N TYR A 219 -6.34 10.93 11.92
CA TYR A 219 -7.56 11.17 12.69
C TYR A 219 -8.40 9.91 12.88
N LEU A 220 -8.67 9.18 11.79
CA LEU A 220 -9.43 7.92 11.86
C LEU A 220 -8.75 6.89 12.76
N HIS A 221 -7.41 6.78 12.70
CA HIS A 221 -6.69 5.87 13.58
C HIS A 221 -6.75 6.27 15.05
N LYS A 222 -6.72 7.58 15.36
CA LYS A 222 -6.88 8.06 16.73
C LYS A 222 -8.26 7.76 17.30
N VAL A 223 -9.30 8.09 16.54
CA VAL A 223 -10.68 7.81 16.93
C VAL A 223 -10.93 6.32 17.10
N SER A 224 -10.53 5.50 16.13
CA SER A 224 -10.73 4.06 16.23
C SER A 224 -9.93 3.43 17.38
N HIS A 225 -8.71 3.89 17.62
CA HIS A 225 -7.90 3.41 18.75
C HIS A 225 -8.55 3.75 20.08
N GLU A 226 -9.05 4.97 20.25
CA GLU A 226 -9.71 5.42 21.45
C GLU A 226 -10.96 4.55 21.72
N ILE A 227 -11.85 4.39 20.74
CA ILE A 227 -13.06 3.57 20.88
C ILE A 227 -12.73 2.12 21.22
N ILE A 228 -11.73 1.52 20.55
CA ILE A 228 -11.36 0.11 20.77
C ILE A 228 -10.66 -0.10 22.11
N SER A 229 -9.83 0.84 22.57
CA SER A 229 -9.08 0.67 23.82
C SER A 229 -9.96 0.84 25.07
N GLU A 230 -11.08 1.55 24.97
CA GLU A 230 -11.96 1.84 26.09
C GLU A 230 -13.16 0.87 26.22
N ASN A 231 -13.44 0.08 25.17
CA ASN A 231 -14.67 -0.70 25.12
C ASN A 231 -14.42 -2.17 24.74
N GLN A 232 -15.10 -3.08 25.44
CA GLN A 232 -15.05 -4.53 25.20
C GLN A 232 -15.95 -4.95 24.02
N VAL A 233 -17.12 -4.35 23.90
CA VAL A 233 -18.07 -4.62 22.83
C VAL A 233 -18.43 -3.31 22.13
N ILE A 234 -18.33 -3.33 20.80
CA ILE A 234 -18.69 -2.20 19.95
C ILE A 234 -19.80 -2.65 19.01
N VAL A 235 -20.94 -1.97 19.07
CA VAL A 235 -22.10 -2.23 18.23
C VAL A 235 -22.24 -1.09 17.21
N SER A 236 -22.35 -1.41 15.92
CA SER A 236 -22.55 -0.43 14.87
C SER A 236 -23.68 -0.84 13.93
N GLU A 237 -24.32 0.13 13.30
CA GLU A 237 -25.30 -0.14 12.26
C GLU A 237 -24.67 -0.80 11.03
N ASN A 238 -25.43 -1.68 10.38
CA ASN A 238 -25.06 -2.24 9.09
C ASN A 238 -25.49 -1.30 7.97
N LEU A 239 -24.65 -0.31 7.67
CA LEU A 239 -24.91 0.66 6.62
C LEU A 239 -24.72 0.04 5.23
N GLN A 240 -25.79 -0.04 4.45
CA GLN A 240 -25.72 -0.35 3.02
C GLN A 240 -25.23 0.90 2.25
N ILE A 241 -23.93 1.03 2.08
CA ILE A 241 -23.30 2.20 1.41
C ILE A 241 -23.42 2.12 -0.14
N LYS A 242 -23.91 1.01 -0.66
CA LYS A 242 -24.16 0.83 -2.10
C LYS A 242 -25.65 0.99 -2.40
N ASN A 243 -26.02 2.18 -2.76
CA ASN A 243 -27.19 2.49 -3.58
C ASN A 243 -26.74 3.34 -4.75
#